data_1c188730873da839bf9d07289dc34b53
#
_entry.id   1c188730873da839bf9d07289dc34b53
#
_cell.length_a   1.000
_cell.length_b   1.000
_cell.length_c   1.000
_cell.angle_alpha   90.00
_cell.angle_beta   90.00
_cell.angle_gamma   90.00
#
_symmetry.space_group_name_H-M   'P 1'
#
loop_
_entity.id
_entity.type
_entity.pdbx_description
1 polymer ?
#
loop_
_entity_poly.entity_id
_entity_poly.type
_entity_poly.pdbx_seq_one_letter_code
_entity_poly.pdbx_strand_id
1 'polypeptide(L)'
;MEKIRTAVVGCGKVGHFHASALKSLPNSELVACFGRDPLKTDTFAAQYAIKGYTNLEKMIKEQNVQAVAICTPHPNHAQYAVKCCEMGVHIAIEK
;
A
#
# COMPACT_ATOMS: atom_id res chain seq x y z
N MET A 1 3.44 -11.25 19.54
CA MET A 1 3.72 -9.87 19.07
C MET A 1 2.77 -9.52 17.93
N GLU A 2 2.13 -8.38 18.02
CA GLU A 2 1.21 -7.96 16.97
C GLU A 2 1.97 -7.56 15.72
N LYS A 3 1.43 -7.95 14.58
CA LYS A 3 1.98 -7.53 13.29
C LYS A 3 1.47 -6.14 12.93
N ILE A 4 2.32 -5.37 12.26
CA ILE A 4 1.93 -4.08 11.71
C ILE A 4 1.17 -4.33 10.41
N ARG A 5 -0.02 -3.75 10.28
CA ARG A 5 -0.81 -3.90 9.06
C ARG A 5 -0.29 -2.92 8.02
N THR A 6 0.19 -3.47 6.93
CA THR A 6 0.86 -2.70 5.89
C THR A 6 0.11 -2.74 4.57
N ALA A 7 0.37 -1.75 3.72
CA ALA A 7 -0.20 -1.69 2.39
C ALA A 7 0.80 -1.05 1.42
N VAL A 8 0.60 -1.30 0.14
CA VAL A 8 1.41 -0.71 -0.92
C VAL A 8 0.55 0.28 -1.70
N VAL A 9 1.05 1.48 -1.89
CA VAL A 9 0.42 2.51 -2.71
C VAL A 9 1.15 2.59 -4.04
N GLY A 10 0.55 2.04 -5.08
CA GLY A 10 1.15 1.94 -6.41
C GLY A 10 1.41 0.50 -6.81
N CYS A 11 0.90 0.10 -7.97
CA CYS A 11 0.91 -1.30 -8.41
C CYS A 11 1.85 -1.58 -9.59
N GLY A 12 2.93 -0.80 -9.70
CA GLY A 12 3.94 -0.99 -10.73
C GLY A 12 5.09 -1.89 -10.26
N LYS A 13 6.20 -1.87 -10.97
CA LYS A 13 7.37 -2.71 -10.65
C LYS A 13 7.89 -2.49 -9.24
N VAL A 14 8.01 -1.23 -8.83
CA VAL A 14 8.50 -0.89 -7.51
C VAL A 14 7.51 -1.37 -6.45
N GLY A 15 6.21 -1.28 -6.75
CA GLY A 15 5.17 -1.80 -5.89
C GLY A 15 5.30 -3.30 -5.66
N HIS A 16 5.59 -4.07 -6.71
CA HIS A 16 5.81 -5.52 -6.59
C HIS A 16 7.01 -5.81 -5.69
N PHE A 17 8.09 -5.06 -5.86
CA PHE A 17 9.28 -5.22 -5.03
C PHE A 17 8.95 -5.03 -3.55
N HIS A 18 8.24 -3.95 -3.23
CA HIS A 18 7.88 -3.64 -1.85
C HIS A 18 6.84 -4.60 -1.28
N ALA A 19 5.88 -5.04 -2.11
CA ALA A 19 4.88 -6.01 -1.66
C ALA A 19 5.55 -7.33 -1.27
N SER A 20 6.47 -7.81 -2.10
CA SER A 20 7.24 -9.02 -1.78
C SER A 20 8.01 -8.87 -0.48
N ALA A 21 8.70 -7.74 -0.31
CA ALA A 21 9.49 -7.48 0.89
C ALA A 21 8.60 -7.42 2.13
N LEU A 22 7.49 -6.69 2.07
CA LEU A 22 6.57 -6.58 3.20
C LEU A 22 5.94 -7.91 3.56
N LYS A 23 5.62 -8.72 2.56
CA LYS A 23 5.01 -10.02 2.81
C LYS A 23 5.99 -10.99 3.47
N SER A 24 7.28 -10.82 3.25
CA SER A 24 8.29 -11.70 3.84
C SER A 24 8.75 -11.27 5.24
N LEU A 25 8.42 -10.05 5.67
CA LEU A 25 8.80 -9.57 6.99
C LEU A 25 7.91 -10.19 8.08
N PRO A 26 8.51 -10.75 9.16
CA PRO A 26 7.72 -11.44 10.18
C PRO A 26 6.79 -10.52 10.98
N ASN A 27 7.11 -9.23 11.11
CA ASN A 27 6.26 -8.28 11.85
C ASN A 27 5.32 -7.49 10.94
N SER A 28 5.29 -7.80 9.66
CA SER A 28 4.44 -7.09 8.71
C SER A 28 3.33 -8.02 8.23
N GLU A 29 2.10 -7.51 8.24
CA GLU A 29 0.98 -8.19 7.61
C GLU A 29 0.53 -7.32 6.44
N LEU A 30 0.89 -7.71 5.22
CA LEU A 30 0.47 -7.00 4.02
C LEU A 30 -0.99 -7.30 3.77
N VAL A 31 -1.85 -6.28 3.86
CA VAL A 31 -3.31 -6.49 3.81
C VAL A 31 -3.97 -5.89 2.58
N ALA A 32 -3.34 -4.93 1.92
CA ALA A 32 -4.01 -4.22 0.83
C ALA A 32 -3.02 -3.55 -0.10
N CYS A 33 -3.53 -3.16 -1.26
CA CYS A 33 -2.80 -2.29 -2.18
C CYS A 33 -3.75 -1.26 -2.76
N PHE A 34 -3.19 -0.13 -3.18
CA PHE A 34 -3.93 0.94 -3.82
C PHE A 34 -3.35 1.21 -5.19
N GLY A 35 -4.22 1.36 -6.19
CA GLY A 35 -3.83 1.76 -7.53
C GLY A 35 -4.94 2.55 -8.18
N ARG A 36 -4.61 3.31 -9.22
CA ARG A 36 -5.59 4.15 -9.92
C ARG A 36 -6.36 3.37 -10.98
N ASP A 37 -5.76 2.32 -11.51
CA ASP A 37 -6.39 1.47 -12.52
C ASP A 37 -6.99 0.24 -11.85
N PRO A 38 -8.32 0.07 -11.88
CA PRO A 38 -8.96 -1.07 -11.18
C PRO A 38 -8.45 -2.43 -11.63
N LEU A 39 -8.23 -2.62 -12.93
CA LEU A 39 -7.78 -3.91 -13.46
C LEU A 39 -6.37 -4.24 -12.99
N LYS A 40 -5.45 -3.28 -13.07
CA LYS A 40 -4.07 -3.47 -12.60
C LYS A 40 -4.03 -3.70 -11.10
N THR A 41 -4.86 -2.97 -10.37
CA THR A 41 -4.94 -3.09 -8.92
C THR A 41 -5.44 -4.47 -8.51
N ASP A 42 -6.49 -4.95 -9.16
CA ASP A 42 -7.05 -6.27 -8.86
C ASP A 42 -6.07 -7.39 -9.20
N THR A 43 -5.35 -7.27 -10.32
CA THR A 43 -4.33 -8.24 -10.71
C THR A 43 -3.21 -8.29 -9.70
N PHE A 44 -2.74 -7.13 -9.27
CA PHE A 44 -1.70 -7.01 -8.25
C PHE A 44 -2.16 -7.63 -6.93
N ALA A 45 -3.38 -7.29 -6.49
CA ALA A 45 -3.94 -7.80 -5.24
C ALA A 45 -4.06 -9.32 -5.24
N ALA A 46 -4.54 -9.89 -6.35
CA ALA A 46 -4.69 -11.34 -6.48
C ALA A 46 -3.36 -12.06 -6.38
N GLN A 47 -2.30 -11.45 -6.90
CA GLN A 47 -0.97 -12.03 -6.88
C GLN A 47 -0.41 -12.19 -5.46
N TYR A 48 -0.81 -11.33 -4.54
CA TYR A 48 -0.33 -11.36 -3.15
C TYR A 48 -1.41 -11.81 -2.16
N ALA A 49 -2.58 -12.21 -2.66
CA ALA A 49 -3.73 -12.62 -1.82
C ALA A 49 -4.12 -11.51 -0.83
N ILE A 50 -4.18 -10.28 -1.33
CA ILE A 50 -4.56 -9.10 -0.56
C ILE A 50 -5.73 -8.38 -1.26
N LYS A 51 -6.24 -7.33 -0.65
CA LYS A 51 -7.37 -6.61 -1.19
C LYS A 51 -6.92 -5.36 -1.96
N GLY A 52 -7.47 -5.17 -3.17
CA GLY A 52 -7.15 -4.02 -4.00
C GLY A 52 -8.14 -2.89 -3.80
N TYR A 53 -7.65 -1.65 -3.80
CA TYR A 53 -8.47 -0.47 -3.64
C TYR A 53 -8.10 0.60 -4.65
N THR A 54 -9.11 1.35 -5.07
CA THR A 54 -8.90 2.56 -5.89
C THR A 54 -9.24 3.82 -5.11
N ASN A 55 -9.56 3.68 -3.82
CA ASN A 55 -9.81 4.77 -2.90
C ASN A 55 -8.91 4.60 -1.67
N LEU A 56 -7.95 5.51 -1.51
CA LEU A 56 -6.93 5.42 -0.47
C LEU A 56 -7.52 5.50 0.94
N GLU A 57 -8.44 6.42 1.19
CA GLU A 57 -9.07 6.55 2.50
C GLU A 57 -9.83 5.29 2.89
N LYS A 58 -10.57 4.74 1.94
CA LYS A 58 -11.35 3.53 2.17
C LYS A 58 -10.42 2.35 2.52
N MET A 59 -9.29 2.23 1.81
CA MET A 59 -8.31 1.20 2.12
C MET A 59 -7.80 1.31 3.54
N ILE A 60 -7.39 2.51 3.94
CA ILE A 60 -6.81 2.73 5.26
C ILE A 60 -7.83 2.41 6.35
N LYS A 61 -9.08 2.87 6.19
CA LYS A 61 -10.12 2.66 7.18
C LYS A 61 -10.58 1.22 7.28
N GLU A 62 -10.85 0.59 6.13
CA GLU A 62 -11.38 -0.79 6.14
C GLU A 62 -10.36 -1.81 6.60
N GLN A 63 -9.10 -1.62 6.24
CA GLN A 63 -8.06 -2.57 6.55
C GLN A 63 -7.23 -2.19 7.77
N ASN A 64 -7.55 -1.09 8.44
CA ASN A 64 -6.79 -0.60 9.59
C ASN A 64 -5.30 -0.54 9.29
N VAL A 65 -4.96 0.09 8.17
CA VAL A 65 -3.58 0.18 7.71
C VAL A 65 -2.78 1.10 8.64
N GLN A 66 -1.63 0.63 9.08
CA GLN A 66 -0.75 1.36 10.01
C GLN A 66 0.47 1.93 9.33
N ALA A 67 0.91 1.32 8.24
CA ALA A 67 2.07 1.77 7.48
C ALA A 67 1.90 1.47 6.01
N VAL A 68 2.41 2.36 5.15
CA VAL A 68 2.34 2.18 3.70
C VAL A 68 3.71 2.40 3.06
N ALA A 69 3.95 1.68 1.96
CA ALA A 69 5.06 1.98 1.07
C ALA A 69 4.47 2.69 -0.15
N ILE A 70 4.91 3.92 -0.40
CA ILE A 70 4.40 4.70 -1.53
C ILE A 70 5.34 4.52 -2.72
N CYS A 71 4.83 3.87 -3.75
CA CYS A 71 5.58 3.45 -4.93
C CYS A 71 4.99 4.00 -6.22
N THR A 72 4.18 5.05 -6.13
CA THR A 72 3.57 5.68 -7.31
C THR A 72 4.58 6.53 -8.05
N PRO A 73 4.29 6.90 -9.33
CA PRO A 73 5.12 7.86 -10.05
C PRO A 73 5.32 9.15 -9.26
N HIS A 74 6.50 9.73 -9.41
CA HIS A 74 6.95 10.84 -8.61
C HIS A 74 5.95 11.99 -8.41
N PRO A 75 5.19 12.44 -9.42
CA PRO A 75 4.26 13.56 -9.23
C PRO A 75 3.15 13.29 -8.21
N ASN A 76 2.86 12.03 -7.93
CA ASN A 76 1.76 11.65 -7.05
C ASN A 76 2.18 11.38 -5.61
N HIS A 77 3.50 11.35 -5.32
CA HIS A 77 3.99 11.00 -3.99
C HIS A 77 3.48 11.94 -2.90
N ALA A 78 3.63 13.26 -3.13
CA ALA A 78 3.25 14.24 -2.13
C ALA A 78 1.76 14.15 -1.77
N GLN A 79 0.92 13.98 -2.77
CA GLN A 79 -0.53 13.89 -2.59
C GLN A 79 -0.91 12.73 -1.67
N TYR A 80 -0.36 11.55 -1.93
CA TYR A 80 -0.67 10.37 -1.13
C TYR A 80 -0.01 10.43 0.25
N ALA A 81 1.20 10.98 0.33
CA ALA A 81 1.89 11.14 1.60
C ALA A 81 1.11 12.05 2.55
N VAL A 82 0.60 13.17 2.04
CA VAL A 82 -0.21 14.09 2.84
C VAL A 82 -1.45 13.39 3.37
N LYS A 83 -2.16 12.66 2.52
CA LYS A 83 -3.37 11.94 2.92
C LYS A 83 -3.05 10.92 4.02
N CYS A 84 -1.98 10.16 3.87
CA CYS A 84 -1.59 9.15 4.85
C CYS A 84 -1.22 9.81 6.19
N CYS A 85 -0.49 10.92 6.15
CA CYS A 85 -0.14 11.66 7.37
C CYS A 85 -1.38 12.16 8.10
N GLU A 86 -2.35 12.67 7.36
CA GLU A 86 -3.62 13.13 7.94
C GLU A 86 -4.37 12.01 8.65
N MET A 87 -4.20 10.79 8.19
CA MET A 87 -4.87 9.63 8.75
C MET A 87 -4.01 8.87 9.77
N GLY A 88 -2.85 9.40 10.12
CA GLY A 88 -1.99 8.80 11.13
C GLY A 88 -1.23 7.56 10.68
N VAL A 89 -1.00 7.42 9.38
CA VAL A 89 -0.32 6.25 8.81
C VAL A 89 1.16 6.55 8.61
N HIS A 90 2.03 5.63 9.02
CA HIS A 90 3.46 5.74 8.79
C HIS A 90 3.78 5.51 7.32
N ILE A 91 4.77 6.22 6.79
CA ILE A 91 5.07 6.21 5.36
C ILE A 91 6.50 5.86 5.08
N ALA A 92 6.72 4.95 4.12
CA ALA A 92 8.01 4.75 3.48
C ALA A 92 7.83 5.13 2.00
N ILE A 93 8.65 6.05 1.50
CA ILE A 93 8.56 6.53 0.12
C ILE A 93 9.78 6.04 -0.65
N GLU A 94 9.51 5.40 -1.78
CA GLU A 94 10.56 4.97 -2.70
C GLU A 94 10.81 6.06 -3.74
N LYS A 95 12.07 6.34 -4.00
CA LYS A 95 12.45 7.35 -5.00
C LYS A 95 12.48 6.79 -6.40
#